data_5105bf9942470d90139a173eeda7acc0
#
_entry.id   5105bf9942470d90139a173eeda7acc0
#
_cell.length_a   1.000
_cell.length_b   1.000
_cell.length_c   1.000
_cell.angle_alpha   90.00
_cell.angle_beta   90.00
_cell.angle_gamma   90.00
#
_symmetry.space_group_name_H-M   'P 1'
#
loop_
_entity.id
_entity.type
_entity.pdbx_description
1 polymer ?
#
loop_
_entity_poly.entity_id
_entity_poly.type
_entity_poly.pdbx_seq_one_letter_code
_entity_poly.pdbx_strand_id
1 'polypeptide(L)'
;DTIQGDIEENHGSDDTEGSSDSAENASENQSGDLTFADLAKYSFEFCSGAGGWSTDFEIEKDGSFKGSYHDSDMGDTGDDYENGTMYLCGFSGKFTDLTKINDYTYQMKMENLTYDETPGKEEIADGVKYIYTDVYGLEGTDTFKVYLPGAPVRDLSEDVYFWVRWANDDSEEGTQDTLTIPIIVNEEMGYGIYSYERQTPYEEAQST
;
A
#
# COMPACT_ATOMS: atom_id res chain seq x y z
N ASP A 1 33.19 -41.86 56.08
CA ASP A 1 34.27 -41.00 56.61
C ASP A 1 34.12 -39.64 55.89
N THR A 2 33.41 -38.70 56.51
CA THR A 2 33.82 -37.57 57.40
C THR A 2 35.01 -36.78 56.84
N ILE A 3 34.87 -35.57 56.56
CA ILE A 3 35.08 -34.29 57.28
C ILE A 3 34.93 -33.15 56.27
N GLN A 4 34.03 -32.24 56.31
CA GLN A 4 33.85 -30.97 57.01
C GLN A 4 35.10 -30.06 57.02
N GLY A 5 34.99 -28.86 56.56
CA GLY A 5 35.91 -27.74 56.67
C GLY A 5 35.41 -26.48 56.07
N ASP A 6 34.95 -25.62 56.95
CA ASP A 6 34.37 -24.24 56.79
C ASP A 6 35.44 -23.18 56.50
N ILE A 7 34.87 -21.97 56.25
CA ILE A 7 35.38 -20.62 56.60
C ILE A 7 36.16 -19.88 55.49
N GLU A 8 35.81 -18.74 55.15
CA GLU A 8 35.42 -17.38 55.39
C GLU A 8 35.88 -16.38 54.32
N GLU A 9 34.98 -15.48 54.02
CA GLU A 9 35.11 -14.03 53.79
C GLU A 9 36.42 -13.42 53.25
N ASN A 10 36.33 -12.60 52.22
CA ASN A 10 36.38 -11.12 52.39
C ASN A 10 36.36 -10.35 51.05
N HIS A 11 35.49 -9.32 51.02
CA HIS A 11 35.59 -7.97 50.48
C HIS A 11 36.48 -7.63 49.28
N GLY A 12 35.86 -6.87 48.37
CA GLY A 12 36.54 -5.92 47.50
C GLY A 12 35.66 -5.39 46.38
N SER A 13 35.08 -4.22 46.60
CA SER A 13 34.46 -3.34 45.63
C SER A 13 35.41 -3.02 44.48
N ASP A 14 34.93 -2.94 43.24
CA ASP A 14 35.10 -1.69 42.45
C ASP A 14 34.27 -1.72 41.18
N ASP A 15 33.76 -0.52 40.85
CA ASP A 15 32.92 -0.15 39.74
C ASP A 15 33.63 -0.31 38.41
N THR A 16 32.89 -0.74 37.36
CA THR A 16 33.04 -0.16 36.05
C THR A 16 31.76 -0.36 35.22
N GLU A 17 31.16 0.74 34.87
CA GLU A 17 30.05 0.89 33.94
C GLU A 17 30.40 0.30 32.56
N GLY A 18 29.55 -0.53 32.05
CA GLY A 18 29.55 -1.01 30.66
C GLY A 18 28.17 -0.85 30.08
N SER A 19 27.93 0.33 29.51
CA SER A 19 26.75 0.64 28.71
C SER A 19 26.66 -0.34 27.55
N SER A 20 25.67 -1.22 27.55
CA SER A 20 25.23 -1.93 26.36
C SER A 20 23.96 -1.25 25.87
N ASP A 21 24.12 -0.39 24.89
CA ASP A 21 23.02 0.09 24.05
C ASP A 21 22.38 -1.11 23.35
N SER A 22 21.29 -1.55 23.91
CA SER A 22 20.34 -2.40 23.20
C SER A 22 19.45 -1.46 22.38
N ALA A 23 19.66 -1.45 21.07
CA ALA A 23 18.72 -0.84 20.14
C ALA A 23 17.36 -1.54 20.32
N GLU A 24 16.48 -0.90 21.04
CA GLU A 24 15.06 -1.24 21.07
C GLU A 24 14.50 -0.94 19.69
N ASN A 25 14.27 -2.01 18.95
CA ASN A 25 13.44 -1.98 17.74
C ASN A 25 12.02 -1.72 18.23
N ALA A 26 11.62 -0.45 18.24
CA ALA A 26 10.30 -0.03 18.60
C ALA A 26 9.33 -0.48 17.49
N SER A 27 8.77 -1.67 17.64
CA SER A 27 7.48 -2.02 17.09
C SER A 27 6.47 -1.09 17.76
N GLU A 28 6.14 0.04 17.14
CA GLU A 28 5.04 0.89 17.57
C GLU A 28 3.74 0.09 17.47
N ASN A 29 3.32 -0.46 18.59
CA ASN A 29 1.98 -1.00 18.80
C ASN A 29 1.00 0.17 18.65
N GLN A 30 0.42 0.36 17.46
CA GLN A 30 -0.68 1.30 17.24
C GLN A 30 -1.90 0.82 18.03
N SER A 31 -2.08 1.34 19.23
CA SER A 31 -3.23 1.04 20.10
C SER A 31 -4.44 1.93 19.81
N GLY A 32 -4.68 2.30 18.55
CA GLY A 32 -5.82 3.10 18.09
C GLY A 32 -6.51 2.47 16.89
N ASP A 33 -7.76 2.86 16.64
CA ASP A 33 -8.45 2.47 15.41
C ASP A 33 -7.79 3.16 14.19
N LEU A 34 -7.76 2.46 13.05
CA LEU A 34 -7.25 3.00 11.78
C LEU A 34 -7.99 4.28 11.39
N THR A 35 -7.24 5.26 10.95
CA THR A 35 -7.75 6.54 10.43
C THR A 35 -7.30 6.79 8.99
N PHE A 36 -7.96 7.69 8.28
CA PHE A 36 -7.47 8.14 6.97
C PHE A 36 -6.10 8.83 7.06
N ALA A 37 -5.75 9.42 8.20
CA ALA A 37 -4.40 9.97 8.41
C ALA A 37 -3.31 8.89 8.42
N ASP A 38 -3.65 7.66 8.79
CA ASP A 38 -2.72 6.52 8.71
C ASP A 38 -2.58 6.04 7.28
N LEU A 39 -3.68 5.95 6.52
CA LEU A 39 -3.65 5.61 5.09
C LEU A 39 -2.95 6.69 4.26
N ALA A 40 -3.03 7.96 4.67
CA ALA A 40 -2.35 9.07 4.00
C ALA A 40 -0.81 8.99 4.02
N LYS A 41 -0.24 8.06 4.79
CA LYS A 41 1.21 7.77 4.79
C LYS A 41 1.66 6.93 3.58
N TYR A 42 0.72 6.38 2.82
CA TYR A 42 0.95 5.45 1.73
C TYR A 42 0.45 5.98 0.41
N SER A 43 1.12 5.60 -0.67
CA SER A 43 0.61 5.59 -2.03
C SER A 43 0.10 4.20 -2.35
N PHE A 44 -0.96 4.11 -3.15
CA PHE A 44 -1.61 2.86 -3.51
C PHE A 44 -1.47 2.61 -5.01
N GLU A 45 -1.17 1.37 -5.39
CA GLU A 45 -0.97 1.00 -6.78
C GLU A 45 -1.66 -0.34 -7.10
N PHE A 46 -2.30 -0.38 -8.26
CA PHE A 46 -2.85 -1.59 -8.84
C PHE A 46 -2.29 -1.75 -10.25
N CYS A 47 -1.47 -2.77 -10.45
CA CYS A 47 -0.81 -3.02 -11.73
C CYS A 47 -0.50 -4.50 -11.94
N SER A 48 -0.09 -4.86 -13.16
CA SER A 48 0.35 -6.22 -13.47
C SER A 48 1.79 -6.53 -13.07
N GLY A 49 2.53 -5.54 -12.56
CA GLY A 49 3.97 -5.66 -12.26
C GLY A 49 4.89 -5.63 -13.48
N ALA A 50 4.34 -5.64 -14.70
CA ALA A 50 5.11 -5.61 -15.95
C ALA A 50 5.29 -4.20 -16.53
N GLY A 51 4.68 -3.16 -15.93
CA GLY A 51 4.81 -1.76 -16.31
C GLY A 51 4.01 -1.34 -17.54
N GLY A 52 3.14 -2.20 -18.07
CA GLY A 52 2.29 -1.87 -19.24
C GLY A 52 1.14 -0.94 -18.85
N TRP A 53 0.58 -1.14 -17.67
CA TRP A 53 -0.52 -0.34 -17.13
C TRP A 53 -0.42 -0.25 -15.60
N SER A 54 -0.94 0.84 -15.04
CA SER A 54 -1.15 0.99 -13.60
C SER A 54 -2.29 1.95 -13.29
N THR A 55 -2.88 1.74 -12.11
CA THR A 55 -3.74 2.69 -11.40
C THR A 55 -3.02 3.08 -10.14
N ASP A 56 -2.72 4.35 -9.99
CA ASP A 56 -2.00 4.92 -8.86
C ASP A 56 -2.86 5.98 -8.19
N PHE A 57 -2.96 5.97 -6.85
CA PHE A 57 -3.67 7.02 -6.14
C PHE A 57 -3.16 7.21 -4.71
N GLU A 58 -3.48 8.36 -4.17
CA GLU A 58 -3.16 8.76 -2.80
C GLU A 58 -4.42 9.19 -2.07
N ILE A 59 -4.51 8.79 -0.79
CA ILE A 59 -5.61 9.16 0.11
C ILE A 59 -5.11 10.27 1.04
N GLU A 60 -5.88 11.33 1.19
CA GLU A 60 -5.58 12.41 2.11
C GLU A 60 -6.18 12.14 3.51
N LYS A 61 -5.73 12.91 4.51
CA LYS A 61 -6.15 12.74 5.92
C LYS A 61 -7.66 12.87 6.16
N ASP A 62 -8.37 13.50 5.24
CA ASP A 62 -9.84 13.66 5.29
C ASP A 62 -10.59 12.59 4.50
N GLY A 63 -9.87 11.62 3.91
CA GLY A 63 -10.41 10.53 3.09
C GLY A 63 -10.58 10.90 1.61
N SER A 64 -10.36 12.16 1.20
CA SER A 64 -10.32 12.49 -0.23
C SER A 64 -9.16 11.78 -0.90
N PHE A 65 -9.33 11.41 -2.16
CA PHE A 65 -8.26 10.76 -2.94
C PHE A 65 -8.17 11.33 -4.34
N LYS A 66 -7.00 11.23 -4.91
CA LYS A 66 -6.71 11.58 -6.30
C LYS A 66 -5.73 10.58 -6.88
N GLY A 67 -5.91 10.26 -8.16
CA GLY A 67 -5.07 9.31 -8.85
C GLY A 67 -5.13 9.40 -10.36
N SER A 68 -4.43 8.47 -11.00
CA SER A 68 -4.40 8.30 -12.44
C SER A 68 -4.35 6.83 -12.81
N TYR A 69 -4.92 6.51 -13.95
CA TYR A 69 -4.74 5.23 -14.63
C TYR A 69 -4.13 5.46 -16.00
N HIS A 70 -3.26 4.57 -16.40
CA HIS A 70 -2.75 4.52 -17.75
C HIS A 70 -2.61 3.07 -18.25
N ASP A 71 -2.76 2.89 -19.54
CA ASP A 71 -2.43 1.67 -20.28
C ASP A 71 -1.95 2.05 -21.68
N SER A 72 -1.29 1.14 -22.38
CA SER A 72 -0.78 1.38 -23.71
C SER A 72 -0.94 0.18 -24.63
N ASP A 73 -1.40 0.42 -25.86
CA ASP A 73 -1.38 -0.54 -26.95
C ASP A 73 -0.55 0.01 -28.11
N MET A 74 0.72 -0.38 -28.13
CA MET A 74 1.66 0.03 -29.19
C MET A 74 1.39 -0.65 -30.52
N GLY A 75 0.49 -1.63 -30.57
CA GLY A 75 0.08 -2.34 -31.77
C GLY A 75 -1.17 -1.74 -32.44
N ASP A 76 -1.97 -0.95 -31.69
CA ASP A 76 -3.12 -0.22 -32.24
C ASP A 76 -2.65 1.08 -32.89
N THR A 77 -2.36 1.03 -34.20
CA THR A 77 -1.80 2.13 -34.99
C THR A 77 -2.68 2.48 -36.19
N GLY A 78 -2.56 3.71 -36.69
CA GLY A 78 -3.24 4.21 -37.87
C GLY A 78 -2.42 5.28 -38.57
N ASP A 79 -2.95 5.79 -39.70
CA ASP A 79 -2.25 6.76 -40.58
C ASP A 79 -1.91 8.07 -39.83
N ASP A 80 -2.74 8.44 -38.82
CA ASP A 80 -2.56 9.66 -38.05
C ASP A 80 -1.96 9.40 -36.64
N TYR A 81 -1.75 8.13 -36.23
CA TYR A 81 -1.21 7.72 -34.93
C TYR A 81 -0.30 6.47 -35.04
N GLU A 82 0.82 6.63 -35.69
CA GLU A 82 1.80 5.56 -35.94
C GLU A 82 2.53 5.10 -34.68
N ASN A 83 2.44 5.87 -33.58
CA ASN A 83 3.12 5.59 -32.30
C ASN A 83 2.25 4.82 -31.30
N GLY A 84 1.06 4.33 -31.72
CA GLY A 84 0.19 3.51 -30.88
C GLY A 84 -0.90 4.30 -30.17
N THR A 85 -1.62 3.60 -29.27
CA THR A 85 -2.73 4.13 -28.49
C THR A 85 -2.41 4.10 -27.01
N MET A 86 -2.74 5.19 -26.32
CA MET A 86 -2.65 5.35 -24.86
C MET A 86 -4.05 5.48 -24.27
N TYR A 87 -4.32 4.71 -23.23
CA TYR A 87 -5.53 4.82 -22.43
C TYR A 87 -5.21 5.59 -21.17
N LEU A 88 -5.97 6.62 -20.84
CA LEU A 88 -5.71 7.52 -19.72
C LEU A 88 -6.97 7.76 -18.90
N CYS A 89 -6.80 7.91 -17.58
CA CYS A 89 -7.85 8.36 -16.69
C CYS A 89 -7.21 9.14 -15.52
N GLY A 90 -7.52 10.42 -15.41
CA GLY A 90 -7.32 11.18 -14.17
C GLY A 90 -8.61 11.13 -13.37
N PHE A 91 -8.53 10.85 -12.09
CA PHE A 91 -9.72 10.69 -11.24
C PHE A 91 -9.52 11.23 -9.83
N SER A 92 -10.63 11.54 -9.19
CA SER A 92 -10.67 11.91 -7.77
C SER A 92 -11.99 11.47 -7.14
N GLY A 93 -12.01 11.39 -5.82
CA GLY A 93 -13.19 11.01 -5.06
C GLY A 93 -12.96 11.13 -3.56
N LYS A 94 -13.79 10.45 -2.78
CA LYS A 94 -13.67 10.43 -1.33
C LYS A 94 -14.00 9.05 -0.77
N PHE A 95 -13.14 8.54 0.11
CA PHE A 95 -13.48 7.43 0.98
C PHE A 95 -14.08 7.94 2.28
N THR A 96 -15.14 7.26 2.72
CA THR A 96 -15.91 7.56 3.93
C THR A 96 -16.17 6.29 4.73
N ASP A 97 -16.82 6.40 5.89
CA ASP A 97 -17.31 5.26 6.69
C ASP A 97 -16.24 4.21 7.01
N LEU A 98 -15.02 4.66 7.33
CA LEU A 98 -13.93 3.75 7.71
C LEU A 98 -14.30 3.05 9.03
N THR A 99 -14.68 1.78 8.93
CA THR A 99 -15.27 0.99 10.04
C THR A 99 -14.47 -0.27 10.28
N LYS A 100 -14.11 -0.53 11.52
CA LYS A 100 -13.40 -1.74 11.95
C LYS A 100 -14.27 -2.99 11.82
N ILE A 101 -13.75 -4.03 11.17
CA ILE A 101 -14.36 -5.38 11.10
C ILE A 101 -13.71 -6.31 12.13
N ASN A 102 -12.38 -6.31 12.17
CA ASN A 102 -11.58 -7.05 13.16
C ASN A 102 -10.24 -6.32 13.36
N ASP A 103 -9.29 -6.91 14.08
CA ASP A 103 -8.02 -6.25 14.44
C ASP A 103 -7.14 -5.87 13.25
N TYR A 104 -7.33 -6.52 12.11
CA TYR A 104 -6.52 -6.28 10.90
C TYR A 104 -7.33 -5.82 9.70
N THR A 105 -8.68 -5.77 9.81
CA THR A 105 -9.54 -5.53 8.65
C THR A 105 -10.52 -4.41 8.93
N TYR A 106 -10.60 -3.48 8.00
CA TYR A 106 -11.55 -2.37 7.99
C TYR A 106 -12.34 -2.39 6.69
N GLN A 107 -13.45 -1.66 6.67
CA GLN A 107 -14.26 -1.39 5.49
C GLN A 107 -14.41 0.11 5.33
N MET A 108 -14.44 0.57 4.09
CA MET A 108 -14.72 1.97 3.74
C MET A 108 -15.61 2.03 2.52
N LYS A 109 -16.27 3.18 2.30
CA LYS A 109 -17.06 3.46 1.11
C LYS A 109 -16.41 4.50 0.24
N MET A 110 -16.54 4.33 -1.06
CA MET A 110 -16.14 5.30 -2.07
C MET A 110 -17.34 6.15 -2.48
N GLU A 111 -17.17 7.46 -2.47
CA GLU A 111 -18.18 8.44 -2.86
C GLU A 111 -17.59 9.47 -3.82
N ASN A 112 -18.47 10.07 -4.62
CA ASN A 112 -18.12 11.19 -5.49
C ASN A 112 -16.93 10.94 -6.43
N LEU A 113 -16.82 9.72 -6.97
CA LEU A 113 -15.82 9.41 -8.01
C LEU A 113 -16.11 10.30 -9.23
N THR A 114 -15.11 11.06 -9.63
CA THR A 114 -15.14 11.98 -10.78
C THR A 114 -13.91 11.80 -11.64
N TYR A 115 -14.03 12.13 -12.91
CA TYR A 115 -12.97 12.02 -13.91
C TYR A 115 -12.55 13.39 -14.42
N ASP A 116 -11.28 13.59 -14.68
CA ASP A 116 -10.74 14.83 -15.23
C ASP A 116 -11.21 15.06 -16.66
N GLU A 117 -11.37 13.96 -17.42
CA GLU A 117 -11.90 13.94 -18.79
C GLU A 117 -13.08 12.98 -18.92
N THR A 118 -13.95 13.23 -19.90
CA THR A 118 -15.10 12.35 -20.12
C THR A 118 -14.65 11.01 -20.69
N PRO A 119 -15.00 9.87 -20.06
CA PRO A 119 -14.72 8.56 -20.62
C PRO A 119 -15.28 8.40 -22.05
N GLY A 120 -14.47 7.84 -22.94
CA GLY A 120 -14.77 7.72 -24.37
C GLY A 120 -14.35 8.92 -25.22
N LYS A 121 -13.82 10.00 -24.62
CA LYS A 121 -13.18 11.08 -25.39
C LYS A 121 -11.90 10.53 -26.04
N GLU A 122 -11.67 10.90 -27.30
CA GLU A 122 -10.47 10.55 -28.04
C GLU A 122 -9.79 11.81 -28.58
N GLU A 123 -8.47 11.80 -28.63
CA GLU A 123 -7.68 12.83 -29.32
C GLU A 123 -6.39 12.21 -29.88
N ILE A 124 -5.88 12.81 -30.98
CA ILE A 124 -4.62 12.41 -31.59
C ILE A 124 -3.64 13.58 -31.47
N ALA A 125 -2.47 13.32 -30.91
CA ALA A 125 -1.40 14.29 -30.81
C ALA A 125 -0.02 13.58 -30.91
N ASP A 126 0.89 14.18 -31.62
CA ASP A 126 2.27 13.71 -31.78
C ASP A 126 2.38 12.24 -32.25
N GLY A 127 1.43 11.80 -33.13
CA GLY A 127 1.38 10.44 -33.65
C GLY A 127 0.89 9.39 -32.66
N VAL A 128 0.30 9.80 -31.52
CA VAL A 128 -0.31 8.94 -30.50
C VAL A 128 -1.81 9.21 -30.45
N LYS A 129 -2.62 8.16 -30.38
CA LYS A 129 -4.03 8.23 -30.09
C LYS A 129 -4.25 8.09 -28.58
N TYR A 130 -4.87 9.08 -27.96
CA TYR A 130 -5.26 9.08 -26.55
C TYR A 130 -6.75 8.77 -26.44
N ILE A 131 -7.08 7.79 -25.60
CA ILE A 131 -8.45 7.43 -25.27
C ILE A 131 -8.63 7.60 -23.76
N TYR A 132 -9.54 8.50 -23.37
CA TYR A 132 -9.88 8.68 -21.96
C TYR A 132 -10.90 7.64 -21.52
N THR A 133 -10.64 6.97 -20.40
CA THR A 133 -11.43 5.83 -19.92
C THR A 133 -11.92 6.04 -18.48
N ASP A 134 -12.76 5.12 -18.01
CA ASP A 134 -13.01 4.92 -16.58
C ASP A 134 -11.74 4.39 -15.90
N VAL A 135 -11.65 4.55 -14.58
CA VAL A 135 -10.55 4.01 -13.80
C VAL A 135 -10.63 2.48 -13.70
N TYR A 136 -9.51 1.80 -13.90
CA TYR A 136 -9.40 0.36 -13.71
C TYR A 136 -8.93 0.04 -12.28
N GLY A 137 -9.61 -0.90 -11.61
CA GLY A 137 -9.32 -1.33 -10.23
C GLY A 137 -10.31 -0.82 -9.18
N LEU A 138 -10.99 0.31 -9.44
CA LEU A 138 -12.00 0.87 -8.53
C LEU A 138 -13.44 0.66 -8.99
N GLU A 139 -13.65 0.02 -10.15
CA GLU A 139 -14.97 -0.24 -10.70
C GLU A 139 -15.71 -1.36 -9.99
N GLY A 140 -17.02 -1.47 -10.25
CA GLY A 140 -17.88 -2.60 -9.85
C GLY A 140 -18.45 -2.51 -8.44
N THR A 141 -17.89 -1.69 -7.56
CA THR A 141 -18.34 -1.52 -6.17
C THR A 141 -18.11 -0.10 -5.66
N ASP A 142 -18.84 0.28 -4.63
CA ASP A 142 -18.56 1.46 -3.81
C ASP A 142 -17.94 1.09 -2.44
N THR A 143 -17.77 -0.20 -2.16
CA THR A 143 -17.35 -0.71 -0.86
C THR A 143 -16.03 -1.46 -0.97
N PHE A 144 -15.03 -1.01 -0.22
CA PHE A 144 -13.68 -1.53 -0.22
C PHE A 144 -13.29 -2.03 1.16
N LYS A 145 -12.46 -3.07 1.23
CA LYS A 145 -11.80 -3.47 2.48
C LYS A 145 -10.38 -2.94 2.53
N VAL A 146 -9.91 -2.69 3.75
CA VAL A 146 -8.52 -2.38 4.04
C VAL A 146 -7.98 -3.47 4.95
N TYR A 147 -6.93 -4.14 4.55
CA TYR A 147 -6.19 -5.07 5.38
C TYR A 147 -4.89 -4.44 5.83
N LEU A 148 -4.58 -4.56 7.12
CA LEU A 148 -3.40 -3.98 7.75
C LEU A 148 -2.23 -4.98 7.79
N PRO A 149 -0.99 -4.50 7.97
CA PRO A 149 0.13 -5.37 8.31
C PRO A 149 -0.20 -6.28 9.49
N GLY A 150 0.19 -7.55 9.41
CA GLY A 150 -0.17 -8.59 10.37
C GLY A 150 -1.45 -9.37 10.03
N ALA A 151 -2.27 -8.92 9.08
CA ALA A 151 -3.40 -9.71 8.59
C ALA A 151 -2.92 -11.03 8.02
N PRO A 152 -3.52 -12.18 8.38
CA PRO A 152 -3.17 -13.46 7.81
C PRO A 152 -3.44 -13.50 6.30
N VAL A 153 -2.46 -13.89 5.50
CA VAL A 153 -2.60 -14.03 4.03
C VAL A 153 -3.72 -15.00 3.67
N ARG A 154 -3.94 -16.04 4.47
CA ARG A 154 -5.03 -17.01 4.27
C ARG A 154 -6.44 -16.42 4.36
N ASP A 155 -6.59 -15.20 4.89
CA ASP A 155 -7.87 -14.49 4.99
C ASP A 155 -8.21 -13.74 3.69
N LEU A 156 -7.26 -13.67 2.74
CA LEU A 156 -7.45 -13.14 1.40
C LEU A 156 -7.92 -14.24 0.46
N SER A 157 -8.71 -13.88 -0.55
CA SER A 157 -8.95 -14.78 -1.68
C SER A 157 -7.68 -15.00 -2.51
N GLU A 158 -7.60 -16.11 -3.24
CA GLU A 158 -6.46 -16.39 -4.14
C GLU A 158 -6.30 -15.28 -5.19
N ASP A 159 -7.41 -14.77 -5.73
CA ASP A 159 -7.40 -13.69 -6.72
C ASP A 159 -6.81 -12.39 -6.15
N VAL A 160 -7.25 -11.98 -4.95
CA VAL A 160 -6.72 -10.78 -4.27
C VAL A 160 -5.23 -10.96 -3.97
N TYR A 161 -4.83 -12.10 -3.42
CA TYR A 161 -3.43 -12.36 -3.08
C TYR A 161 -2.53 -12.38 -4.31
N PHE A 162 -3.02 -12.87 -5.45
CA PHE A 162 -2.29 -12.86 -6.72
C PHE A 162 -1.78 -11.46 -7.09
N TRP A 163 -2.59 -10.41 -6.86
CA TRP A 163 -2.23 -9.03 -7.19
C TRP A 163 -1.22 -8.39 -6.25
N VAL A 164 -1.18 -8.80 -4.98
CA VAL A 164 -0.37 -8.14 -3.95
C VAL A 164 0.84 -8.94 -3.50
N ARG A 165 0.92 -10.24 -3.85
CA ARG A 165 1.94 -11.17 -3.34
C ARG A 165 3.38 -10.71 -3.58
N TRP A 166 3.66 -10.12 -4.72
CA TRP A 166 5.00 -9.70 -5.09
C TRP A 166 5.44 -8.43 -4.32
N ALA A 167 4.51 -7.57 -3.93
CA ALA A 167 4.78 -6.41 -3.09
C ALA A 167 4.86 -6.79 -1.60
N ASN A 168 4.19 -7.89 -1.22
CA ASN A 168 4.16 -8.41 0.15
C ASN A 168 5.35 -9.33 0.45
N ASP A 169 5.93 -9.95 -0.55
CA ASP A 169 7.02 -10.93 -0.41
C ASP A 169 8.37 -10.23 -0.59
N ASP A 170 8.93 -9.74 0.52
CA ASP A 170 10.26 -9.12 0.56
C ASP A 170 11.36 -10.14 0.95
N SER A 171 11.05 -11.42 1.02
CA SER A 171 11.99 -12.47 1.41
C SER A 171 12.29 -13.44 0.26
N GLU A 172 13.57 -13.73 0.05
CA GLU A 172 14.04 -14.81 -0.84
C GLU A 172 13.64 -16.22 -0.35
N GLU A 173 13.04 -16.35 0.84
CA GLU A 173 12.81 -17.64 1.53
C GLU A 173 11.36 -18.14 1.54
N GLY A 174 10.42 -17.50 0.85
CA GLY A 174 9.06 -18.05 0.72
C GLY A 174 7.92 -17.07 0.99
N THR A 175 6.70 -17.54 0.84
CA THR A 175 5.49 -16.74 1.07
C THR A 175 5.35 -16.34 2.53
N GLN A 176 5.09 -15.05 2.77
CA GLN A 176 4.76 -14.55 4.09
C GLN A 176 3.40 -15.09 4.55
N ASP A 177 3.30 -15.51 5.81
CA ASP A 177 2.03 -15.94 6.41
C ASP A 177 1.08 -14.76 6.71
N THR A 178 1.63 -13.55 6.78
CA THR A 178 0.91 -12.32 7.08
C THR A 178 1.30 -11.19 6.13
N LEU A 179 0.42 -10.22 5.97
CA LEU A 179 0.72 -9.00 5.23
C LEU A 179 1.79 -8.18 5.96
N THR A 180 2.68 -7.58 5.19
CA THR A 180 3.74 -6.66 5.66
C THR A 180 3.39 -5.20 5.36
N ILE A 181 2.47 -4.97 4.42
CA ILE A 181 2.00 -3.66 3.97
C ILE A 181 0.48 -3.58 4.11
N PRO A 182 -0.10 -2.37 4.27
CA PRO A 182 -1.55 -2.21 4.11
C PRO A 182 -1.93 -2.40 2.65
N ILE A 183 -3.10 -3.01 2.42
CA ILE A 183 -3.68 -3.17 1.08
C ILE A 183 -5.14 -2.72 1.06
N ILE A 184 -5.60 -2.25 -0.08
CA ILE A 184 -7.03 -2.00 -0.36
C ILE A 184 -7.54 -3.10 -1.27
N VAL A 185 -8.73 -3.60 -0.98
CA VAL A 185 -9.33 -4.73 -1.70
C VAL A 185 -10.68 -4.35 -2.27
N ASN A 186 -10.83 -4.55 -3.57
CA ASN A 186 -12.09 -4.58 -4.28
C ASN A 186 -12.55 -6.05 -4.35
N GLU A 187 -13.41 -6.46 -3.38
CA GLU A 187 -13.85 -7.86 -3.30
C GLU A 187 -14.75 -8.28 -4.45
N GLU A 188 -15.55 -7.35 -5.00
CA GLU A 188 -16.45 -7.65 -6.11
C GLU A 188 -15.69 -8.09 -7.35
N MET A 189 -14.56 -7.46 -7.62
CA MET A 189 -13.72 -7.73 -8.78
C MET A 189 -12.55 -8.69 -8.46
N GLY A 190 -12.30 -9.00 -7.18
CA GLY A 190 -11.16 -9.80 -6.77
C GLY A 190 -9.81 -9.08 -6.92
N TYR A 191 -9.80 -7.76 -6.81
CA TYR A 191 -8.59 -6.96 -6.98
C TYR A 191 -7.94 -6.61 -5.64
N GLY A 192 -6.63 -6.79 -5.57
CA GLY A 192 -5.80 -6.33 -4.47
C GLY A 192 -4.92 -5.16 -4.91
N ILE A 193 -5.07 -4.04 -4.23
CA ILE A 193 -4.32 -2.80 -4.47
C ILE A 193 -3.27 -2.72 -3.37
N TYR A 194 -1.99 -2.83 -3.73
CA TYR A 194 -0.91 -2.78 -2.76
C TYR A 194 -0.51 -1.34 -2.44
N SER A 195 0.30 -1.17 -1.40
CA SER A 195 0.78 0.14 -1.00
C SER A 195 2.30 0.17 -0.81
N TYR A 196 2.84 1.36 -0.85
CA TYR A 196 4.21 1.68 -0.44
C TYR A 196 4.21 3.01 0.32
N GLU A 197 5.17 3.20 1.22
CA GLU A 197 5.28 4.44 1.98
C GLU A 197 5.53 5.62 1.03
N ARG A 198 4.81 6.71 1.23
CA ARG A 198 5.06 7.96 0.52
C ARG A 198 6.45 8.46 0.87
N GLN A 199 7.23 8.75 -0.16
CA GLN A 199 8.49 9.44 0.04
C GLN A 199 8.19 10.90 0.35
N THR A 200 8.63 11.37 1.53
CA THR A 200 8.59 12.81 1.84
C THR A 200 9.46 13.54 0.83
N PRO A 201 8.95 14.62 0.19
CA PRO A 201 9.77 15.43 -0.68
C PRO A 201 11.04 15.88 0.06
N TYR A 202 12.18 15.78 -0.60
CA TYR A 202 13.51 16.10 -0.03
C TYR A 202 13.61 17.50 0.61
N GLU A 203 12.71 18.41 0.27
CA GLU A 203 12.66 19.78 0.80
C GLU A 203 12.08 19.88 2.22
N GLU A 204 11.19 18.96 2.65
CA GLU A 204 10.66 18.99 4.03
C GLU A 204 11.64 18.43 5.06
N ALA A 205 12.56 17.56 4.66
CA ALA A 205 13.55 16.95 5.55
C ALA A 205 14.67 17.92 6.00
N GLN A 206 14.78 19.11 5.40
CA GLN A 206 15.81 20.12 5.76
C GLN A 206 15.30 21.26 6.63
N SER A 207 14.01 21.27 7.00
CA SER A 207 13.38 22.37 7.77
C SER A 207 13.03 22.02 9.21
N THR A 208 13.54 20.91 9.74
CA THR A 208 13.49 20.54 11.17
C THR A 208 14.93 20.47 11.75
#